data_ab6ca263b88cf8f937c46657e72fb4ed
#
_entry.id   ab6ca263b88cf8f937c46657e72fb4ed
#
_cell.length_a   1.000
_cell.length_b   1.000
_cell.length_c   1.000
_cell.angle_alpha   90.00
_cell.angle_beta   90.00
_cell.angle_gamma   90.00
#
_symmetry.space_group_name_H-M   'P 1'
#
loop_
_entity.id
_entity.type
_entity.pdbx_description
1 polymer ?
#
loop_
_entity_poly.entity_id
_entity_poly.type
_entity_poly.pdbx_seq_one_letter_code
_entity_poly.pdbx_strand_id
1 'polypeptide(L)'
;MRSQDRSRGLTKGRLGIVALFVACLIGGGVVAQSVPQLSGPPQQMESIPAKPLPKWNVDDVRKMRAYPDQPPVIPHSIEGYQLSVNTNRCLSCHKREFTEGSGAPMISVTHYITREGQMLADVTPRRYFCTACHVPQAEINPLVGNTFRDMSDMGVKLMGEEH
;
A
#
# COMPACT_ATOMS: atom_id res chain seq x y z
N MET A 1 -14.67 85.25 -9.31
CA MET A 1 -14.67 84.29 -8.15
C MET A 1 -15.10 82.88 -8.62
N ARG A 2 -14.26 82.22 -9.43
CA ARG A 2 -14.64 80.82 -9.90
C ARG A 2 -13.42 79.91 -10.08
N SER A 3 -12.30 80.12 -9.39
CA SER A 3 -11.04 79.40 -9.58
C SER A 3 -10.66 78.43 -8.41
N GLN A 4 -11.31 78.49 -7.27
CA GLN A 4 -10.91 77.71 -6.09
C GLN A 4 -11.66 76.40 -5.91
N ASP A 5 -12.74 76.14 -6.68
CA ASP A 5 -13.54 74.91 -6.45
C ASP A 5 -13.07 73.73 -7.26
N ARG A 6 -12.24 73.92 -8.31
CA ARG A 6 -11.71 72.78 -9.10
C ARG A 6 -10.56 72.02 -8.44
N SER A 7 -9.80 72.68 -7.54
CA SER A 7 -8.68 71.99 -6.86
C SER A 7 -9.11 71.09 -5.72
N ARG A 8 -10.24 71.38 -5.07
CA ARG A 8 -10.78 70.56 -3.97
C ARG A 8 -11.41 69.20 -4.44
N GLY A 9 -11.95 69.14 -5.65
CA GLY A 9 -12.49 67.93 -6.24
C GLY A 9 -11.41 66.95 -6.65
N LEU A 10 -10.28 67.45 -7.17
CA LEU A 10 -9.18 66.61 -7.67
C LEU A 10 -8.39 65.91 -6.55
N THR A 11 -8.25 66.59 -5.39
CA THR A 11 -7.58 66.02 -4.21
C THR A 11 -8.40 64.93 -3.52
N LYS A 12 -9.73 65.12 -3.44
CA LYS A 12 -10.65 64.08 -2.87
C LYS A 12 -10.70 62.84 -3.75
N GLY A 13 -10.70 62.96 -5.07
CA GLY A 13 -10.66 61.82 -6.00
C GLY A 13 -9.34 61.02 -5.91
N ARG A 14 -8.20 61.76 -5.82
CA ARG A 14 -6.88 61.10 -5.67
C ARG A 14 -6.73 60.37 -4.33
N LEU A 15 -7.27 60.95 -3.24
CA LEU A 15 -7.27 60.31 -1.92
C LEU A 15 -8.11 59.00 -1.93
N GLY A 16 -9.25 59.01 -2.62
CA GLY A 16 -10.12 57.82 -2.77
C GLY A 16 -9.45 56.70 -3.57
N ILE A 17 -8.73 57.04 -4.65
CA ILE A 17 -8.02 56.00 -5.45
C ILE A 17 -6.86 55.40 -4.67
N VAL A 18 -6.09 56.18 -3.91
CA VAL A 18 -5.00 55.69 -3.07
C VAL A 18 -5.53 54.77 -1.97
N ALA A 19 -6.65 55.13 -1.31
CA ALA A 19 -7.29 54.31 -0.29
C ALA A 19 -7.78 52.96 -0.86
N LEU A 20 -8.34 52.97 -2.08
CA LEU A 20 -8.77 51.75 -2.77
C LEU A 20 -7.58 50.82 -3.09
N PHE A 21 -6.46 51.38 -3.57
CA PHE A 21 -5.24 50.61 -3.84
C PHE A 21 -4.65 49.98 -2.58
N VAL A 22 -4.60 50.72 -1.48
CA VAL A 22 -4.11 50.21 -0.19
C VAL A 22 -5.02 49.10 0.34
N ALA A 23 -6.34 49.25 0.22
CA ALA A 23 -7.30 48.20 0.61
C ALA A 23 -7.14 46.93 -0.23
N CYS A 24 -6.88 47.04 -1.53
CA CYS A 24 -6.62 45.88 -2.40
C CYS A 24 -5.31 45.14 -2.03
N LEU A 25 -4.26 45.89 -1.67
CA LEU A 25 -2.98 45.30 -1.26
C LEU A 25 -3.08 44.55 0.08
N ILE A 26 -3.86 45.07 1.02
CA ILE A 26 -4.09 44.41 2.32
C ILE A 26 -5.00 43.16 2.14
N GLY A 27 -6.04 43.26 1.32
CA GLY A 27 -6.95 42.14 1.02
C GLY A 27 -6.30 40.98 0.29
N GLY A 28 -5.36 41.24 -0.63
CA GLY A 28 -4.63 40.23 -1.38
C GLY A 28 -3.69 39.38 -0.52
N GLY A 29 -3.10 39.97 0.53
CA GLY A 29 -2.19 39.27 1.44
C GLY A 29 -2.89 38.24 2.33
N VAL A 30 -4.17 38.41 2.65
CA VAL A 30 -4.92 37.50 3.52
C VAL A 30 -5.36 36.21 2.77
N VAL A 31 -5.63 36.31 1.47
CA VAL A 31 -6.06 35.16 0.67
C VAL A 31 -4.88 34.21 0.37
N ALA A 32 -3.65 34.76 0.25
CA ALA A 32 -2.46 33.94 0.00
C ALA A 32 -2.06 33.03 1.19
N GLN A 33 -2.53 33.30 2.41
CA GLN A 33 -2.19 32.53 3.61
C GLN A 33 -3.15 31.35 3.87
N SER A 34 -4.21 31.19 3.11
CA SER A 34 -5.22 30.16 3.28
C SER A 34 -5.14 29.02 2.27
N VAL A 35 -4.02 28.89 1.54
CA VAL A 35 -3.82 27.72 0.66
C VAL A 35 -3.67 26.48 1.54
N PRO A 36 -4.56 25.48 1.42
CA PRO A 36 -4.42 24.24 2.17
C PRO A 36 -3.06 23.61 1.87
N GLN A 37 -2.27 23.34 2.91
CA GLN A 37 -1.01 22.62 2.72
C GLN A 37 -1.34 21.21 2.28
N LEU A 38 -0.91 20.80 1.09
CA LEU A 38 -1.09 19.45 0.54
C LEU A 38 -0.40 18.38 1.39
N SER A 39 0.58 18.77 2.20
CA SER A 39 1.30 17.90 3.14
C SER A 39 0.58 17.69 4.49
N GLY A 40 -0.57 18.31 4.71
CA GLY A 40 -1.28 18.26 6.00
C GLY A 40 -0.71 19.19 7.08
N PRO A 41 -1.13 19.04 8.37
CA PRO A 41 -0.80 19.98 9.44
C PRO A 41 0.69 20.11 9.78
N PRO A 42 1.55 19.05 9.73
CA PRO A 42 2.98 19.20 9.99
C PRO A 42 3.67 19.96 8.85
N GLN A 43 4.62 20.84 9.21
CA GLN A 43 5.45 21.47 8.20
C GLN A 43 6.35 20.45 7.51
N GLN A 44 6.70 20.69 6.23
CA GLN A 44 7.50 19.73 5.42
C GLN A 44 8.84 19.34 6.05
N MET A 45 9.41 20.20 6.90
CA MET A 45 10.69 19.98 7.58
C MET A 45 10.53 19.44 9.00
N GLU A 46 9.29 19.19 9.45
CA GLU A 46 9.03 18.64 10.77
C GLU A 46 9.15 17.10 10.72
N SER A 47 9.99 16.55 11.59
CA SER A 47 10.12 15.11 11.76
C SER A 47 8.95 14.56 12.54
N ILE A 48 8.07 13.82 11.89
CA ILE A 48 6.98 13.10 12.56
C ILE A 48 7.52 11.79 13.08
N PRO A 49 7.37 11.49 14.40
CA PRO A 49 7.77 10.19 14.94
C PRO A 49 7.08 9.06 14.19
N ALA A 50 7.86 8.08 13.73
CA ALA A 50 7.31 6.89 13.09
C ALA A 50 6.44 6.12 14.09
N LYS A 51 5.29 5.63 13.62
CA LYS A 51 4.48 4.70 14.40
C LYS A 51 5.26 3.40 14.62
N PRO A 52 5.12 2.72 15.78
CA PRO A 52 5.74 1.43 15.99
C PRO A 52 5.28 0.45 14.90
N LEU A 53 6.20 -0.41 14.44
CA LEU A 53 5.87 -1.45 13.48
C LEU A 53 4.83 -2.41 14.09
N PRO A 54 3.78 -2.76 13.37
CA PRO A 54 2.79 -3.71 13.84
C PRO A 54 3.44 -5.11 13.98
N LYS A 55 2.93 -5.90 14.92
CA LYS A 55 3.37 -7.28 15.11
C LYS A 55 2.97 -8.13 13.90
N TRP A 56 3.83 -9.09 13.56
CA TRP A 56 3.51 -10.09 12.55
C TRP A 56 2.56 -11.16 13.10
N ASN A 57 1.63 -11.60 12.26
CA ASN A 57 0.82 -12.79 12.55
C ASN A 57 1.69 -14.03 12.37
N VAL A 58 1.89 -14.77 13.45
CA VAL A 58 2.73 -15.97 13.49
C VAL A 58 2.01 -17.12 14.20
N ASP A 59 0.70 -17.18 14.03
CA ASP A 59 -0.18 -18.17 14.66
C ASP A 59 -0.19 -19.53 13.94
N ASP A 60 0.52 -19.63 12.83
CA ASP A 60 0.61 -20.82 11.95
C ASP A 60 -0.75 -21.33 11.44
N VAL A 61 -1.73 -20.42 11.37
CA VAL A 61 -3.06 -20.71 10.85
C VAL A 61 -3.20 -20.20 9.42
N ARG A 62 -3.55 -21.08 8.51
CA ARG A 62 -3.81 -20.73 7.11
C ARG A 62 -4.90 -19.65 7.03
N LYS A 63 -4.61 -18.53 6.37
CA LYS A 63 -5.56 -17.44 6.18
C LYS A 63 -6.35 -17.63 4.88
N MET A 64 -7.59 -17.12 4.89
CA MET A 64 -8.43 -17.07 3.69
C MET A 64 -7.87 -16.09 2.68
N ARG A 65 -8.14 -16.36 1.41
CA ARG A 65 -7.78 -15.43 0.33
C ARG A 65 -8.69 -14.21 0.32
N ALA A 66 -8.14 -13.07 -0.08
CA ALA A 66 -8.88 -11.83 -0.29
C ALA A 66 -9.32 -11.65 -1.75
N TYR A 67 -8.75 -12.45 -2.69
CA TYR A 67 -9.11 -12.46 -4.12
C TYR A 67 -8.71 -13.84 -4.74
N PRO A 68 -9.27 -14.23 -5.92
CA PRO A 68 -9.18 -15.60 -6.45
C PRO A 68 -7.77 -16.17 -6.55
N ASP A 69 -6.84 -15.45 -7.13
CA ASP A 69 -5.47 -15.93 -7.41
C ASP A 69 -4.44 -15.45 -6.40
N GLN A 70 -4.90 -15.03 -5.22
CA GLN A 70 -3.97 -14.59 -4.17
C GLN A 70 -3.03 -15.70 -3.76
N PRO A 71 -1.71 -15.48 -3.82
CA PRO A 71 -0.77 -16.39 -3.18
C PRO A 71 -1.07 -16.51 -1.68
N PRO A 72 -1.09 -17.71 -1.10
CA PRO A 72 -1.28 -17.85 0.34
C PRO A 72 -0.28 -16.99 1.12
N VAL A 73 -0.77 -16.30 2.15
CA VAL A 73 0.08 -15.53 3.05
C VAL A 73 0.89 -16.46 3.95
N ILE A 74 2.04 -15.98 4.42
CA ILE A 74 2.90 -16.74 5.31
C ILE A 74 2.36 -16.61 6.74
N PRO A 75 1.91 -17.69 7.39
CA PRO A 75 1.30 -17.62 8.72
C PRO A 75 2.31 -17.81 9.86
N HIS A 76 3.56 -18.09 9.56
CA HIS A 76 4.63 -18.33 10.54
C HIS A 76 5.75 -17.27 10.41
N SER A 77 6.63 -17.22 11.42
CA SER A 77 7.79 -16.35 11.34
C SER A 77 8.77 -16.79 10.26
N ILE A 78 9.30 -15.84 9.52
CA ILE A 78 10.40 -16.03 8.56
C ILE A 78 11.65 -15.26 8.99
N GLU A 79 11.70 -14.83 10.24
CA GLU A 79 12.86 -14.15 10.79
C GLU A 79 14.10 -15.04 10.70
N GLY A 80 15.20 -14.50 10.18
CA GLY A 80 16.42 -15.23 9.94
C GLY A 80 16.39 -16.21 8.75
N TYR A 81 15.31 -16.30 7.99
CA TYR A 81 15.27 -17.15 6.80
C TYR A 81 16.10 -16.56 5.67
N GLN A 82 17.10 -17.31 5.27
CA GLN A 82 17.95 -16.92 4.15
C GLN A 82 17.24 -17.25 2.82
N LEU A 83 17.16 -16.24 1.95
CA LEU A 83 16.63 -16.36 0.59
C LEU A 83 17.57 -15.62 -0.36
N SER A 84 18.36 -16.39 -1.11
CA SER A 84 19.34 -15.90 -2.08
C SER A 84 19.37 -16.82 -3.30
N VAL A 85 20.13 -16.48 -4.32
CA VAL A 85 20.28 -17.33 -5.53
C VAL A 85 20.81 -18.73 -5.23
N ASN A 86 21.57 -18.90 -4.16
CA ASN A 86 22.20 -20.17 -3.76
C ASN A 86 21.52 -20.86 -2.59
N THR A 87 20.60 -20.17 -1.89
CA THR A 87 19.96 -20.71 -0.68
C THR A 87 18.52 -20.24 -0.60
N ASN A 88 17.63 -21.17 -0.41
CA ASN A 88 16.21 -20.87 -0.21
C ASN A 88 15.68 -21.71 0.96
N ARG A 89 15.59 -21.08 2.14
CA ARG A 89 15.12 -21.72 3.36
C ARG A 89 13.68 -22.21 3.26
N CYS A 90 12.82 -21.59 2.48
CA CYS A 90 11.43 -22.02 2.30
C CYS A 90 11.36 -23.43 1.69
N LEU A 91 12.21 -23.70 0.70
CA LEU A 91 12.25 -25.00 0.02
C LEU A 91 12.67 -26.16 0.94
N SER A 92 13.42 -25.90 2.01
CA SER A 92 13.84 -26.96 2.95
C SER A 92 12.69 -27.60 3.72
N CYS A 93 11.50 -26.98 3.70
CA CYS A 93 10.27 -27.53 4.29
C CYS A 93 9.17 -27.74 3.25
N HIS A 94 9.02 -26.80 2.30
CA HIS A 94 7.88 -26.79 1.38
C HIS A 94 8.09 -27.56 0.07
N LYS A 95 9.32 -27.95 -0.26
CA LYS A 95 9.58 -28.79 -1.44
C LYS A 95 9.01 -30.20 -1.20
N ARG A 96 8.45 -30.81 -2.26
CA ARG A 96 7.80 -32.13 -2.19
C ARG A 96 8.55 -33.16 -1.34
N GLU A 97 9.87 -33.20 -1.46
CA GLU A 97 10.74 -34.18 -0.79
C GLU A 97 10.76 -34.02 0.75
N PHE A 98 10.43 -32.83 1.25
CA PHE A 98 10.58 -32.48 2.66
C PHE A 98 9.27 -32.27 3.40
N THR A 99 8.14 -32.21 2.68
CA THR A 99 6.83 -31.91 3.29
C THR A 99 6.36 -32.97 4.29
N GLU A 100 6.63 -34.24 4.02
CA GLU A 100 6.26 -35.33 4.94
C GLU A 100 6.99 -35.18 6.29
N GLY A 101 8.29 -34.90 6.26
CA GLY A 101 9.08 -34.76 7.49
C GLY A 101 8.89 -33.41 8.21
N SER A 102 8.55 -32.35 7.48
CA SER A 102 8.38 -31.00 8.05
C SER A 102 6.94 -30.68 8.45
N GLY A 103 5.95 -31.41 7.94
CA GLY A 103 4.53 -31.08 8.08
C GLY A 103 4.09 -29.83 7.30
N ALA A 104 4.98 -29.23 6.54
CA ALA A 104 4.66 -28.03 5.76
C ALA A 104 3.80 -28.36 4.52
N PRO A 105 2.88 -27.51 4.10
CA PRO A 105 2.12 -27.70 2.87
C PRO A 105 3.06 -27.69 1.65
N MET A 106 2.85 -28.64 0.74
CA MET A 106 3.64 -28.75 -0.48
C MET A 106 3.34 -27.58 -1.43
N ILE A 107 4.39 -27.07 -2.11
CA ILE A 107 4.24 -26.10 -3.19
C ILE A 107 3.38 -26.67 -4.32
N SER A 108 2.45 -25.87 -4.85
CA SER A 108 1.59 -26.31 -5.94
C SER A 108 2.37 -26.61 -7.22
N VAL A 109 1.83 -27.49 -8.04
CA VAL A 109 2.41 -27.91 -9.32
C VAL A 109 2.71 -26.71 -10.25
N THR A 110 1.93 -25.63 -10.15
CA THR A 110 2.12 -24.42 -10.94
C THR A 110 3.48 -23.75 -10.75
N HIS A 111 4.19 -24.04 -9.65
CA HIS A 111 5.53 -23.52 -9.40
C HIS A 111 6.63 -24.25 -10.17
N TYR A 112 6.31 -25.41 -10.71
CA TYR A 112 7.20 -26.25 -11.51
C TYR A 112 6.99 -26.07 -13.02
N ILE A 113 5.97 -25.30 -13.44
CA ILE A 113 5.61 -25.11 -14.84
C ILE A 113 6.22 -23.81 -15.36
N THR A 114 6.96 -23.88 -16.47
CA THR A 114 7.51 -22.70 -17.17
C THR A 114 6.41 -21.88 -17.85
N ARG A 115 6.76 -20.72 -18.43
CA ARG A 115 5.81 -19.92 -19.21
C ARG A 115 5.34 -20.64 -20.47
N GLU A 116 6.19 -21.48 -21.02
CA GLU A 116 5.94 -22.28 -22.21
C GLU A 116 5.16 -23.58 -21.91
N GLY A 117 4.75 -23.77 -20.63
CA GLY A 117 3.97 -24.94 -20.19
C GLY A 117 4.81 -26.19 -19.90
N GLN A 118 6.14 -26.10 -19.92
CA GLN A 118 7.01 -27.24 -19.63
C GLN A 118 7.09 -27.47 -18.12
N MET A 119 6.92 -28.73 -17.68
CA MET A 119 7.12 -29.15 -16.30
C MET A 119 8.61 -29.39 -16.02
N LEU A 120 9.14 -28.76 -15.00
CA LEU A 120 10.51 -28.96 -14.53
C LEU A 120 10.54 -29.93 -13.33
N ALA A 121 11.70 -30.50 -13.09
CA ALA A 121 11.95 -31.34 -11.90
C ALA A 121 12.05 -30.50 -10.61
N ASP A 122 12.39 -29.23 -10.72
CA ASP A 122 12.51 -28.30 -9.60
C ASP A 122 11.69 -27.02 -9.85
N VAL A 123 11.58 -26.20 -8.81
CA VAL A 123 10.86 -24.91 -8.89
C VAL A 123 11.44 -24.05 -9.99
N THR A 124 10.57 -23.47 -10.82
CA THR A 124 11.00 -22.62 -11.92
C THR A 124 11.73 -21.36 -11.39
N PRO A 125 12.73 -20.84 -12.10
CA PRO A 125 13.48 -19.65 -11.66
C PRO A 125 12.58 -18.46 -11.30
N ARG A 126 11.50 -18.26 -12.06
CA ARG A 126 10.53 -17.18 -11.79
C ARG A 126 9.71 -17.32 -10.50
N ARG A 127 9.69 -18.53 -9.92
CA ARG A 127 8.97 -18.85 -8.69
C ARG A 127 9.92 -19.15 -7.52
N TYR A 128 11.21 -18.98 -7.73
CA TYR A 128 12.23 -19.32 -6.73
C TYR A 128 12.25 -18.36 -5.54
N PHE A 129 12.00 -17.06 -5.76
CA PHE A 129 11.97 -16.05 -4.69
C PHE A 129 10.56 -15.97 -4.12
N CYS A 130 10.28 -16.84 -3.17
CA CYS A 130 8.94 -17.05 -2.59
C CYS A 130 8.32 -15.77 -2.03
N THR A 131 9.10 -14.94 -1.34
CA THR A 131 8.64 -13.69 -0.69
C THR A 131 8.29 -12.58 -1.69
N ALA A 132 8.58 -12.74 -2.97
CA ALA A 132 8.10 -11.84 -4.02
C ALA A 132 6.58 -11.91 -4.21
N CYS A 133 5.95 -13.04 -3.82
CA CYS A 133 4.52 -13.28 -3.95
C CYS A 133 3.87 -13.67 -2.61
N HIS A 134 4.55 -14.48 -1.80
CA HIS A 134 4.09 -14.88 -0.47
C HIS A 134 4.65 -13.93 0.58
N VAL A 135 3.77 -13.27 1.32
CA VAL A 135 4.16 -12.27 2.31
C VAL A 135 3.58 -12.60 3.68
N PRO A 136 4.30 -12.35 4.77
CA PRO A 136 3.72 -12.38 6.10
C PRO A 136 2.71 -11.24 6.26
N GLN A 137 1.72 -11.42 7.13
CA GLN A 137 0.74 -10.39 7.45
C GLN A 137 1.05 -9.75 8.78
N ALA A 138 0.80 -8.45 8.86
CA ALA A 138 0.88 -7.71 10.12
C ALA A 138 -0.50 -7.64 10.79
N GLU A 139 -0.53 -7.54 12.10
CA GLU A 139 -1.73 -7.34 12.90
C GLU A 139 -2.23 -5.90 12.74
N ILE A 140 -2.90 -5.62 11.62
CA ILE A 140 -3.47 -4.30 11.30
C ILE A 140 -4.93 -4.48 10.93
N ASN A 141 -5.79 -3.60 11.44
CA ASN A 141 -7.16 -3.54 10.97
C ASN A 141 -7.20 -3.03 9.52
N PRO A 142 -7.85 -3.74 8.58
CA PRO A 142 -7.98 -3.28 7.22
C PRO A 142 -8.83 -2.00 7.19
N LEU A 143 -8.46 -1.04 6.32
CA LEU A 143 -9.22 0.20 6.13
C LEU A 143 -10.60 -0.06 5.51
N VAL A 144 -10.71 -1.13 4.72
CA VAL A 144 -11.95 -1.55 4.06
C VAL A 144 -12.13 -3.05 4.29
N GLY A 145 -13.34 -3.45 4.67
CA GLY A 145 -13.67 -4.87 4.84
C GLY A 145 -13.60 -5.62 3.49
N ASN A 146 -13.15 -6.87 3.54
CA ASN A 146 -13.14 -7.77 2.38
C ASN A 146 -14.42 -8.59 2.34
N THR A 147 -15.15 -8.54 1.21
CA THR A 147 -16.37 -9.31 0.96
C THR A 147 -16.15 -10.49 0.01
N PHE A 148 -14.92 -10.69 -0.46
CA PHE A 148 -14.59 -11.80 -1.34
C PHE A 148 -14.77 -13.14 -0.61
N ARG A 149 -15.39 -14.09 -1.31
CA ARG A 149 -15.47 -15.50 -0.91
C ARG A 149 -14.93 -16.37 -2.04
N ASP A 150 -14.07 -17.31 -1.70
CA ASP A 150 -13.60 -18.31 -2.66
C ASP A 150 -14.74 -19.25 -3.03
N MET A 151 -14.75 -19.81 -4.24
CA MET A 151 -15.77 -20.75 -4.70
C MET A 151 -15.84 -21.98 -3.81
N SER A 152 -14.71 -22.46 -3.29
CA SER A 152 -14.64 -23.56 -2.33
C SER A 152 -15.39 -23.24 -1.03
N ASP A 153 -15.32 -22.01 -0.56
CA ASP A 153 -16.02 -21.57 0.65
C ASP A 153 -17.54 -21.40 0.44
N MET A 154 -17.97 -21.25 -0.81
CA MET A 154 -19.38 -21.20 -1.20
C MET A 154 -19.99 -22.59 -1.43
N GLY A 155 -19.24 -23.67 -1.21
CA GLY A 155 -19.70 -25.04 -1.39
C GLY A 155 -19.79 -25.48 -2.86
N VAL A 156 -19.22 -24.72 -3.78
CA VAL A 156 -19.14 -25.12 -5.19
C VAL A 156 -18.02 -26.16 -5.31
N LYS A 157 -18.40 -27.45 -5.43
CA LYS A 157 -17.46 -28.52 -5.77
C LYS A 157 -17.01 -28.35 -7.22
N LEU A 158 -15.71 -28.28 -7.43
CA LEU A 158 -15.15 -28.35 -8.78
C LEU A 158 -15.46 -29.74 -9.35
N MET A 159 -15.99 -29.80 -10.57
CA MET A 159 -16.23 -31.08 -11.27
C MET A 159 -14.90 -31.83 -11.38
N GLY A 160 -14.75 -32.91 -10.62
CA GLY A 160 -13.55 -33.75 -10.57
C GLY A 160 -13.08 -34.17 -9.18
N GLU A 161 -13.69 -33.70 -8.09
CA GLU A 161 -13.43 -34.18 -6.72
C GLU A 161 -14.50 -35.19 -6.29
N GLU A 162 -14.67 -36.26 -7.05
CA GLU A 162 -15.31 -37.46 -6.57
C GLU A 162 -14.22 -38.49 -6.23
N HIS A 163 -13.91 -38.57 -4.94
CA HIS A 163 -13.22 -39.73 -4.33
C HIS A 163 -13.94 -40.15 -3.08
#